data_2c3e49739c79324ef73ff88f880f476e
#
_entry.id   2c3e49739c79324ef73ff88f880f476e
#
_cell.length_a   1.000
_cell.length_b   1.000
_cell.length_c   1.000
_cell.angle_alpha   90.00
_cell.angle_beta   90.00
_cell.angle_gamma   90.00
#
_symmetry.space_group_name_H-M   'P 1'
#
loop_
_entity.id
_entity.type
_entity.pdbx_description
1 polymer ?
#
loop_
_entity_poly.entity_id
_entity_poly.type
_entity_poly.pdbx_seq_one_letter_code
_entity_poly.pdbx_strand_id
1 'polypeptide(L)'
;MLIVNLVMGISASHLSDDPKVAAAKAEENLKPVAQVSEAAVETGPHVDKSGEDVVKAVCSACHAVGALGSPKIGDKGAWGPRISQGYETLVKHAIAGLRAMPARGGNAELTDVEVARAVAFMANQSGASFQSK
;
A
#
# COMPACT_ATOMS: atom_id res chain seq x y z
N MET A 1 -49.61 49.78 39.08
CA MET A 1 -48.60 48.72 38.87
C MET A 1 -48.71 48.25 37.42
N LEU A 2 -47.84 48.77 36.56
CA LEU A 2 -47.81 48.40 35.14
C LEU A 2 -46.80 47.27 34.96
N ILE A 3 -47.29 46.10 34.46
CA ILE A 3 -46.40 44.98 34.06
C ILE A 3 -46.17 45.15 32.56
N VAL A 4 -44.94 45.49 32.22
CA VAL A 4 -44.49 45.56 30.83
C VAL A 4 -44.06 44.16 30.40
N ASN A 5 -44.82 43.53 29.52
CA ASN A 5 -44.44 42.29 28.86
C ASN A 5 -43.46 42.61 27.73
N LEU A 6 -42.16 42.30 27.97
CA LEU A 6 -41.15 42.33 26.93
C LEU A 6 -41.22 41.02 26.14
N VAL A 7 -41.89 41.02 24.99
CA VAL A 7 -41.89 39.91 24.03
C VAL A 7 -40.59 39.98 23.26
N MET A 8 -39.61 39.11 23.61
CA MET A 8 -38.45 38.86 22.79
C MET A 8 -38.87 38.15 21.51
N GLY A 9 -38.82 38.89 20.41
CA GLY A 9 -38.96 38.32 19.07
C GLY A 9 -37.81 37.42 18.73
N ILE A 10 -38.04 36.12 18.71
CA ILE A 10 -37.10 35.16 18.15
C ILE A 10 -37.22 35.28 16.64
N SER A 11 -36.25 35.93 16.00
CA SER A 11 -36.07 35.91 14.56
C SER A 11 -35.77 34.46 14.15
N ALA A 12 -36.78 33.78 13.66
CA ALA A 12 -36.57 32.52 12.93
C ALA A 12 -35.85 32.86 11.64
N SER A 13 -34.55 32.49 11.60
CA SER A 13 -33.79 32.50 10.38
C SER A 13 -34.48 31.58 9.39
N HIS A 14 -35.10 32.14 8.36
CA HIS A 14 -35.66 31.41 7.23
C HIS A 14 -34.50 30.62 6.59
N LEU A 15 -34.44 29.30 6.84
CA LEU A 15 -33.76 28.38 5.94
C LEU A 15 -34.56 28.45 4.62
N SER A 16 -33.94 29.03 3.62
CA SER A 16 -34.51 29.05 2.29
C SER A 16 -34.49 27.62 1.73
N ASP A 17 -35.62 26.93 1.86
CA ASP A 17 -35.92 25.71 1.11
C ASP A 17 -36.20 26.07 -0.36
N ASP A 18 -35.20 26.65 -1.02
CA ASP A 18 -35.25 26.86 -2.46
C ASP A 18 -34.81 25.55 -3.15
N PRO A 19 -35.69 24.85 -3.82
CA PRO A 19 -35.36 23.56 -4.47
C PRO A 19 -34.26 23.69 -5.52
N LYS A 20 -34.06 24.90 -6.07
CA LYS A 20 -32.92 25.16 -6.98
C LYS A 20 -31.57 25.20 -6.27
N VAL A 21 -31.52 25.70 -5.03
CA VAL A 21 -30.27 25.73 -4.24
C VAL A 21 -29.93 24.33 -3.73
N ALA A 22 -30.94 23.54 -3.35
CA ALA A 22 -30.75 22.14 -2.96
C ALA A 22 -30.26 21.28 -4.12
N ALA A 23 -30.80 21.47 -5.34
CA ALA A 23 -30.37 20.75 -6.53
C ALA A 23 -28.91 21.12 -6.91
N ALA A 24 -28.54 22.39 -6.89
CA ALA A 24 -27.18 22.83 -7.20
C ALA A 24 -26.13 22.28 -6.20
N LYS A 25 -26.51 22.19 -4.92
CA LYS A 25 -25.65 21.63 -3.86
C LYS A 25 -25.52 20.12 -3.96
N ALA A 26 -26.57 19.43 -4.44
CA ALA A 26 -26.52 18.01 -4.70
C ALA A 26 -25.63 17.66 -5.90
N GLU A 27 -25.64 18.44 -6.96
CA GLU A 27 -24.75 18.25 -8.11
C GLU A 27 -23.28 18.52 -7.76
N GLU A 28 -22.99 19.51 -6.90
CA GLU A 28 -21.63 19.76 -6.45
C GLU A 28 -21.08 18.65 -5.56
N ASN A 29 -21.93 18.04 -4.71
CA ASN A 29 -21.55 16.91 -3.88
C ASN A 29 -21.42 15.59 -4.64
N LEU A 30 -21.95 15.50 -5.87
CA LEU A 30 -21.85 14.32 -6.74
C LEU A 30 -20.65 14.38 -7.69
N LYS A 31 -19.87 15.45 -7.68
CA LYS A 31 -18.61 15.46 -8.42
C LYS A 31 -17.68 14.43 -7.79
N PRO A 32 -17.16 13.46 -8.56
CA PRO A 32 -16.21 12.49 -8.03
C PRO A 32 -14.99 13.23 -7.47
N VAL A 33 -14.79 13.11 -6.16
CA VAL A 33 -13.68 13.76 -5.42
C VAL A 33 -12.34 13.11 -5.75
N ALA A 34 -12.36 11.94 -6.37
CA ALA A 34 -11.20 11.26 -6.89
C ALA A 34 -11.28 11.25 -8.41
N GLN A 35 -10.56 12.13 -9.05
CA GLN A 35 -10.02 11.80 -10.35
C GLN A 35 -8.95 10.74 -10.08
N VAL A 36 -9.31 9.47 -10.20
CA VAL A 36 -8.32 8.43 -10.39
C VAL A 36 -7.62 8.82 -11.69
N SER A 37 -6.47 9.46 -11.55
CA SER A 37 -5.53 9.52 -12.64
C SER A 37 -5.20 8.05 -12.92
N GLU A 38 -5.81 7.47 -13.95
CA GLU A 38 -5.26 6.29 -14.59
C GLU A 38 -3.85 6.72 -15.00
N ALA A 39 -2.89 6.38 -14.11
CA ALA A 39 -1.50 6.40 -14.52
C ALA A 39 -1.49 5.55 -15.79
N ALA A 40 -1.18 6.19 -16.90
CA ALA A 40 -1.10 5.55 -18.20
C ALA A 40 -0.35 4.24 -17.99
N VAL A 41 -1.04 3.13 -18.24
CA VAL A 41 -0.38 1.84 -18.36
C VAL A 41 0.64 2.05 -19.46
N GLU A 42 1.90 2.22 -19.07
CA GLU A 42 2.99 2.29 -20.02
C GLU A 42 3.02 0.95 -20.74
N THR A 43 2.41 0.89 -21.91
CA THR A 43 2.41 -0.27 -22.81
C THR A 43 3.76 -0.37 -23.55
N GLY A 44 4.85 -0.02 -22.85
CA GLY A 44 6.20 -0.31 -23.23
C GLY A 44 6.62 -1.71 -22.80
N PRO A 45 7.68 -2.29 -23.35
CA PRO A 45 8.24 -3.55 -22.85
C PRO A 45 8.57 -3.37 -21.37
N HIS A 46 8.00 -4.26 -20.53
CA HIS A 46 8.25 -4.24 -19.10
C HIS A 46 9.76 -4.43 -18.83
N VAL A 47 10.39 -3.42 -18.28
CA VAL A 47 11.79 -3.52 -17.85
C VAL A 47 11.80 -3.93 -16.38
N ASP A 48 12.24 -5.17 -16.13
CA ASP A 48 12.32 -5.69 -14.77
C ASP A 48 13.18 -4.80 -13.87
N LYS A 49 12.65 -4.42 -12.73
CA LYS A 49 13.34 -3.63 -11.71
C LYS A 49 14.49 -4.42 -11.07
N SER A 50 15.43 -3.70 -10.51
CA SER A 50 16.48 -4.33 -9.69
C SER A 50 15.89 -4.92 -8.40
N GLY A 51 16.58 -5.92 -7.84
CA GLY A 51 16.16 -6.50 -6.55
C GLY A 51 16.14 -5.47 -5.42
N GLU A 52 17.07 -4.52 -5.44
CA GLU A 52 17.13 -3.43 -4.46
C GLU A 52 15.93 -2.50 -4.57
N ASP A 53 15.53 -2.11 -5.78
CA ASP A 53 14.39 -1.22 -6.01
C ASP A 53 13.08 -1.89 -5.58
N VAL A 54 12.91 -3.17 -5.92
CA VAL A 54 11.73 -3.95 -5.47
C VAL A 54 11.68 -4.04 -3.95
N VAL A 55 12.82 -4.31 -3.31
CA VAL A 55 12.89 -4.38 -1.84
C VAL A 55 12.53 -3.04 -1.22
N LYS A 56 13.05 -1.94 -1.72
CA LYS A 56 12.72 -0.60 -1.22
C LYS A 56 11.25 -0.26 -1.39
N ALA A 57 10.67 -0.59 -2.53
CA ALA A 57 9.30 -0.22 -2.86
C ALA A 57 8.24 -1.09 -2.17
N VAL A 58 8.51 -2.38 -1.96
CA VAL A 58 7.50 -3.36 -1.53
C VAL A 58 7.93 -4.10 -0.27
N CYS A 59 9.08 -4.80 -0.29
CA CYS A 59 9.42 -5.77 0.74
C CYS A 59 9.82 -5.13 2.07
N SER A 60 10.42 -3.93 2.03
CA SER A 60 10.89 -3.20 3.20
C SER A 60 9.77 -2.87 4.20
N ALA A 61 8.53 -2.74 3.76
CA ALA A 61 7.39 -2.48 4.64
C ALA A 61 7.32 -3.47 5.83
N CYS A 62 7.66 -4.74 5.58
CA CYS A 62 7.70 -5.76 6.62
C CYS A 62 9.14 -6.15 7.00
N HIS A 63 10.01 -6.35 5.99
CA HIS A 63 11.35 -6.92 6.21
C HIS A 63 12.39 -5.91 6.73
N ALA A 64 12.13 -4.60 6.69
CA ALA A 64 13.03 -3.63 7.31
C ALA A 64 12.96 -3.67 8.85
N VAL A 65 11.77 -3.90 9.39
CA VAL A 65 11.53 -3.84 10.83
C VAL A 65 11.20 -5.19 11.46
N GLY A 66 10.93 -6.23 10.66
CA GLY A 66 10.52 -7.55 11.13
C GLY A 66 9.04 -7.64 11.48
N ALA A 67 8.18 -6.84 10.83
CA ALA A 67 6.74 -6.85 11.06
C ALA A 67 6.12 -8.23 10.79
N LEU A 68 5.08 -8.60 11.55
CA LEU A 68 4.35 -9.86 11.41
C LEU A 68 5.23 -11.13 11.45
N GLY A 69 6.39 -11.06 12.13
CA GLY A 69 7.32 -12.18 12.21
C GLY A 69 8.15 -12.39 10.92
N SER A 70 8.18 -11.40 10.03
CA SER A 70 9.05 -11.44 8.85
C SER A 70 10.54 -11.40 9.27
N PRO A 71 11.42 -12.12 8.58
CA PRO A 71 12.85 -12.03 8.87
C PRO A 71 13.37 -10.65 8.49
N LYS A 72 13.98 -9.96 9.46
CA LYS A 72 14.56 -8.63 9.24
C LYS A 72 15.78 -8.73 8.33
N ILE A 73 15.89 -7.83 7.35
CA ILE A 73 17.05 -7.74 6.47
C ILE A 73 18.32 -7.49 7.30
N GLY A 74 19.37 -8.25 7.03
CA GLY A 74 20.63 -8.20 7.77
C GLY A 74 20.68 -9.08 9.02
N ASP A 75 19.57 -9.64 9.47
CA ASP A 75 19.52 -10.57 10.59
C ASP A 75 19.90 -11.99 10.13
N LYS A 76 21.16 -12.32 10.28
CA LYS A 76 21.71 -13.63 9.91
C LYS A 76 21.06 -14.79 10.68
N GLY A 77 20.65 -14.57 11.93
CA GLY A 77 19.97 -15.56 12.75
C GLY A 77 18.61 -15.92 12.20
N ALA A 78 17.81 -14.92 11.87
CA ALA A 78 16.49 -15.10 11.28
C ALA A 78 16.56 -15.64 9.84
N TRP A 79 17.56 -15.24 9.06
CA TRP A 79 17.71 -15.68 7.67
C TRP A 79 18.42 -17.03 7.51
N GLY A 80 19.31 -17.42 8.40
CA GLY A 80 20.08 -18.66 8.31
C GLY A 80 19.24 -19.91 8.01
N PRO A 81 18.23 -20.23 8.82
CA PRO A 81 17.35 -21.38 8.57
C PRO A 81 16.55 -21.29 7.25
N ARG A 82 16.36 -20.08 6.73
CA ARG A 82 15.70 -19.86 5.43
C ARG A 82 16.68 -20.06 4.29
N ILE A 83 17.85 -19.48 4.38
CA ILE A 83 18.95 -19.60 3.39
C ILE A 83 19.30 -21.08 3.17
N SER A 84 19.31 -21.89 4.23
CA SER A 84 19.61 -23.32 4.13
C SER A 84 18.56 -24.13 3.33
N GLN A 85 17.36 -23.58 3.09
CA GLN A 85 16.36 -24.22 2.23
C GLN A 85 16.68 -24.06 0.72
N GLY A 86 17.63 -23.19 0.39
CA GLY A 86 18.04 -22.91 -0.97
C GLY A 86 17.23 -21.80 -1.64
N TYR A 87 17.88 -21.16 -2.60
CA TYR A 87 17.35 -19.99 -3.32
C TYR A 87 15.99 -20.25 -3.98
N GLU A 88 15.86 -21.35 -4.73
CA GLU A 88 14.64 -21.70 -5.45
C GLU A 88 13.43 -21.83 -4.50
N THR A 89 13.64 -22.40 -3.31
CA THR A 89 12.57 -22.54 -2.31
C THR A 89 12.13 -21.17 -1.77
N LEU A 90 13.08 -20.29 -1.50
CA LEU A 90 12.77 -18.94 -1.04
C LEU A 90 12.01 -18.14 -2.09
N VAL A 91 12.39 -18.25 -3.35
CA VAL A 91 11.69 -17.59 -4.47
C VAL A 91 10.26 -18.11 -4.59
N LYS A 92 10.07 -19.43 -4.55
CA LYS A 92 8.71 -20.03 -4.59
C LYS A 92 7.83 -19.53 -3.45
N HIS A 93 8.37 -19.46 -2.23
CA HIS A 93 7.64 -18.94 -1.08
C HIS A 93 7.27 -17.46 -1.25
N ALA A 94 8.16 -16.66 -1.80
CA ALA A 94 7.89 -15.23 -2.02
C ALA A 94 6.84 -15.01 -3.13
N ILE A 95 6.86 -15.82 -4.19
CA ILE A 95 5.88 -15.75 -5.28
C ILE A 95 4.49 -16.21 -4.82
N ALA A 96 4.43 -17.36 -4.12
CA ALA A 96 3.17 -17.96 -3.70
C ALA A 96 2.59 -17.33 -2.41
N GLY A 97 3.44 -16.67 -1.62
CA GLY A 97 3.14 -16.27 -0.25
C GLY A 97 3.40 -17.40 0.75
N LEU A 98 3.71 -17.04 2.00
CA LEU A 98 3.99 -18.00 3.06
C LEU A 98 3.52 -17.46 4.42
N ARG A 99 2.56 -18.11 5.05
CA ARG A 99 1.97 -17.72 6.35
C ARG A 99 1.42 -16.29 6.28
N ALA A 100 1.97 -15.35 7.04
CA ALA A 100 1.58 -13.94 7.03
C ALA A 100 2.15 -13.14 5.85
N MET A 101 3.10 -13.68 5.12
CA MET A 101 3.65 -13.03 3.94
C MET A 101 2.70 -13.22 2.75
N PRO A 102 2.14 -12.14 2.18
CA PRO A 102 1.30 -12.26 1.00
C PRO A 102 2.12 -12.63 -0.24
N ALA A 103 1.46 -13.19 -1.23
CA ALA A 103 2.07 -13.48 -2.54
C ALA A 103 2.72 -12.21 -3.12
N ARG A 104 3.95 -12.34 -3.61
CA ARG A 104 4.74 -11.23 -4.20
C ARG A 104 4.87 -10.00 -3.29
N GLY A 105 4.82 -10.20 -1.96
CA GLY A 105 4.85 -9.10 -1.00
C GLY A 105 3.59 -8.21 -1.04
N GLY A 106 2.50 -8.68 -1.65
CA GLY A 106 1.25 -7.94 -1.82
C GLY A 106 1.15 -7.13 -3.10
N ASN A 107 2.17 -7.16 -3.96
CA ASN A 107 2.14 -6.50 -5.27
C ASN A 107 2.08 -7.53 -6.40
N ALA A 108 0.88 -7.76 -6.95
CA ALA A 108 0.63 -8.74 -8.00
C ALA A 108 1.27 -8.38 -9.36
N GLU A 109 1.70 -7.14 -9.55
CA GLU A 109 2.33 -6.69 -10.80
C GLU A 109 3.81 -7.06 -10.90
N LEU A 110 4.44 -7.45 -9.78
CA LEU A 110 5.84 -7.89 -9.82
C LEU A 110 5.98 -9.16 -10.65
N THR A 111 6.95 -9.18 -11.54
CA THR A 111 7.33 -10.39 -12.28
C THR A 111 8.04 -11.39 -11.37
N ASP A 112 8.07 -12.66 -11.78
CA ASP A 112 8.83 -13.70 -11.07
C ASP A 112 10.32 -13.35 -10.99
N VAL A 113 10.85 -12.70 -12.03
CA VAL A 113 12.25 -12.25 -12.09
C VAL A 113 12.50 -11.14 -11.07
N GLU A 114 11.62 -10.18 -10.95
CA GLU A 114 11.72 -9.10 -9.97
C GLU A 114 11.67 -9.64 -8.53
N VAL A 115 10.75 -10.57 -8.26
CA VAL A 115 10.65 -11.23 -6.94
C VAL A 115 11.91 -12.04 -6.66
N ALA A 116 12.42 -12.78 -7.63
CA ALA A 116 13.64 -13.57 -7.48
C ALA A 116 14.85 -12.69 -7.17
N ARG A 117 15.00 -11.56 -7.87
CA ARG A 117 16.05 -10.55 -7.60
C ARG A 117 15.93 -9.96 -6.21
N ALA A 118 14.71 -9.65 -5.75
CA ALA A 118 14.46 -9.13 -4.42
C ALA A 118 14.82 -10.13 -3.32
N VAL A 119 14.48 -11.41 -3.51
CA VAL A 119 14.85 -12.50 -2.59
C VAL A 119 16.37 -12.63 -2.50
N ALA A 120 17.08 -12.64 -3.64
CA ALA A 120 18.53 -12.69 -3.65
C ALA A 120 19.15 -11.50 -2.91
N PHE A 121 18.65 -10.30 -3.16
CA PHE A 121 19.14 -9.09 -2.50
C PHE A 121 19.00 -9.18 -0.97
N MET A 122 17.80 -9.49 -0.45
CA MET A 122 17.57 -9.59 1.00
C MET A 122 18.39 -10.71 1.66
N ALA A 123 18.46 -11.88 1.02
CA ALA A 123 19.21 -13.02 1.53
C ALA A 123 20.72 -12.73 1.56
N ASN A 124 21.26 -12.09 0.52
CA ASN A 124 22.68 -11.75 0.43
C ASN A 124 23.08 -10.70 1.47
N GLN A 125 22.21 -9.71 1.73
CA GLN A 125 22.39 -8.77 2.85
C GLN A 125 22.40 -9.48 4.21
N SER A 126 21.86 -10.69 4.28
CA SER A 126 21.69 -11.47 5.51
C SER A 126 22.63 -12.67 5.58
N GLY A 127 23.64 -12.74 4.70
CA GLY A 127 24.73 -13.72 4.76
C GLY A 127 24.67 -14.84 3.72
N ALA A 128 23.78 -14.77 2.74
CA ALA A 128 23.81 -15.64 1.57
C ALA A 128 24.76 -15.15 0.48
N SER A 129 24.91 -15.93 -0.58
CA SER A 129 25.64 -15.59 -1.81
C SER A 129 24.89 -16.11 -3.03
N PHE A 130 23.61 -15.76 -3.12
CA PHE A 130 22.77 -16.19 -4.23
C PHE A 130 23.00 -15.33 -5.49
N GLN A 131 23.02 -15.99 -6.64
CA GLN A 131 23.03 -15.32 -7.94
C GLN A 131 21.58 -15.21 -8.42
N SER A 132 21.09 -14.00 -8.59
CA SER A 132 19.81 -13.77 -9.27
C SER A 132 20.01 -13.87 -10.78
N LYS A 133 19.22 -14.69 -11.43
CA LYS A 133 19.16 -14.75 -12.90
C LYS A 133 18.40 -13.58 -13.46
#